data_75b4e33ea4503a729fd710ee0e019a69
#
_entry.id   75b4e33ea4503a729fd710ee0e019a69
#
_cell.length_a   1.000
_cell.length_b   1.000
_cell.length_c   1.000
_cell.angle_alpha   90.00
_cell.angle_beta   90.00
_cell.angle_gamma   90.00
#
_symmetry.space_group_name_H-M   'P 1'
#
loop_
_entity.id
_entity.type
_entity.pdbx_description
1 polymer ?
#
loop_
_entity_poly.entity_id
_entity_poly.type
_entity_poly.pdbx_seq_one_letter_code
_entity_poly.pdbx_strand_id
1 'polypeptide(L)'
;MQVRSLICTAALTLSLSGGAQAARSLEQVRYALFQDSQAQVEEDLRHLTERGDLGATRLLGEVLASRSPGNAMQAITLFKQAFADGRGDIGALIPLARLVDYKPRLREANRTYIRQALERFATGRDFIAVDTRLEVFLVYPELFQLAEVARLIELYDRACLMYCHAPLYRAVAAVHKGDQADAEKWFKLAVESDTRAVYRYYEFLGEERNLRFRAFASQLIARMQVLPVDLVHRIGQQLTNVRNAEISAYNNSRPQTRAENEEEQQAREQKAKAHASLVEQLDREVLQWLDHAIERDFGPAMLSKAGFLMTAPDRYSPEPVEALIQRLEQRQGENLTLSMAEREQPITPQRIKALRVSLHLVLWRTLDPLLSQRLIAELQAENYAEALLLEGDLYSQGVLDEPDQDRALALYMQEAKQGSANALLRIARLYTNGRAICRDNAKAYAFAYAAHELGDQRATDLMLALQSRITPQQRDVAIATGNRLIEESAL
;
A
#
# COMPACT_ATOMS: atom_id res chain seq x y z
N MET A 1 27.34 72.21 -33.97
CA MET A 1 26.20 71.75 -34.76
C MET A 1 25.90 70.35 -34.27
N GLN A 2 24.81 70.21 -33.49
CA GLN A 2 24.37 68.99 -32.85
C GLN A 2 23.33 68.33 -33.71
N VAL A 3 23.53 67.04 -34.01
CA VAL A 3 22.51 66.18 -34.62
C VAL A 3 21.97 65.25 -33.51
N ARG A 4 20.73 65.49 -33.11
CA ARG A 4 19.98 64.62 -32.17
C ARG A 4 19.44 63.43 -32.92
N SER A 5 19.85 62.24 -32.48
CA SER A 5 19.32 60.96 -32.90
C SER A 5 18.01 60.68 -32.14
N LEU A 6 16.91 60.50 -32.85
CA LEU A 6 15.62 59.97 -32.33
C LEU A 6 15.67 58.43 -32.30
N ILE A 7 15.65 57.87 -31.11
CA ILE A 7 15.42 56.47 -30.94
C ILE A 7 13.90 56.21 -30.75
N CYS A 8 13.27 55.71 -31.79
CA CYS A 8 11.90 55.17 -31.69
C CYS A 8 11.91 53.87 -30.93
N THR A 9 11.45 53.88 -29.68
CA THR A 9 11.11 52.67 -28.92
C THR A 9 9.75 52.17 -29.42
N ALA A 10 9.76 51.20 -30.30
CA ALA A 10 8.58 50.40 -30.61
C ALA A 10 8.37 49.35 -29.46
N ALA A 11 7.42 49.66 -28.60
CA ALA A 11 6.92 48.69 -27.64
C ALA A 11 6.14 47.60 -28.39
N LEU A 12 6.76 46.44 -28.60
CA LEU A 12 6.04 45.22 -29.02
C LEU A 12 5.20 44.76 -27.82
N THR A 13 3.92 45.10 -27.82
CA THR A 13 2.92 44.41 -27.02
C THR A 13 2.73 43.01 -27.63
N LEU A 14 3.45 42.05 -27.09
CA LEU A 14 3.14 40.63 -27.26
C LEU A 14 1.78 40.37 -26.55
N SER A 15 0.72 40.43 -27.34
CA SER A 15 -0.56 39.81 -26.96
C SER A 15 -0.29 38.32 -26.74
N LEU A 16 -0.29 37.91 -25.49
CA LEU A 16 -0.42 36.51 -25.09
C LEU A 16 -1.80 36.03 -25.54
N SER A 17 -1.92 35.70 -26.82
CA SER A 17 -2.93 34.76 -27.27
C SER A 17 -2.62 33.45 -26.59
N GLY A 18 -3.48 33.03 -25.65
CA GLY A 18 -3.46 31.72 -25.07
C GLY A 18 -3.60 30.69 -26.19
N GLY A 19 -2.48 30.30 -26.78
CA GLY A 19 -2.41 29.16 -27.66
C GLY A 19 -2.76 27.93 -26.81
N ALA A 20 -3.87 27.30 -27.11
CA ALA A 20 -4.17 25.99 -26.59
C ALA A 20 -2.94 25.11 -26.86
N GLN A 21 -2.20 24.79 -25.81
CA GLN A 21 -1.05 23.90 -25.89
C GLN A 21 -1.55 22.59 -26.48
N ALA A 22 -1.06 22.19 -27.65
CA ALA A 22 -1.51 20.97 -28.29
C ALA A 22 -1.33 19.81 -27.31
N ALA A 23 -2.40 19.03 -27.05
CA ALA A 23 -2.37 17.91 -26.14
C ALA A 23 -1.23 16.96 -26.50
N ARG A 24 -0.49 16.52 -25.50
CA ARG A 24 0.65 15.59 -25.68
C ARG A 24 0.18 14.28 -26.30
N SER A 25 1.02 13.67 -27.14
CA SER A 25 0.77 12.30 -27.62
C SER A 25 0.89 11.29 -26.49
N LEU A 26 0.31 10.07 -26.66
CA LEU A 26 0.42 9.00 -25.67
C LEU A 26 1.89 8.66 -25.35
N GLU A 27 2.78 8.70 -26.33
CA GLU A 27 4.22 8.44 -26.12
C GLU A 27 4.88 9.55 -25.30
N GLN A 28 4.54 10.80 -25.54
CA GLN A 28 5.01 11.93 -24.74
C GLN A 28 4.50 11.86 -23.29
N VAL A 29 3.25 11.45 -23.11
CA VAL A 29 2.69 11.20 -21.77
C VAL A 29 3.40 10.06 -21.06
N ARG A 30 3.65 8.95 -21.73
CA ARG A 30 4.42 7.81 -21.17
C ARG A 30 5.84 8.24 -20.81
N TYR A 31 6.47 9.04 -21.65
CA TYR A 31 7.80 9.57 -21.36
C TYR A 31 7.78 10.51 -20.15
N ALA A 32 6.78 11.40 -20.05
CA ALA A 32 6.64 12.27 -18.89
C ALA A 32 6.46 11.47 -17.58
N LEU A 33 5.60 10.45 -17.57
CA LEU A 33 5.41 9.55 -16.43
C LEU A 33 6.67 8.70 -16.11
N PHE A 34 7.46 8.37 -17.15
CA PHE A 34 8.72 7.68 -16.94
C PHE A 34 9.76 8.60 -16.26
N GLN A 35 9.78 9.89 -16.58
CA GLN A 35 10.65 10.87 -15.93
C GLN A 35 10.15 11.24 -14.54
N ASP A 36 8.86 11.44 -14.39
CA ASP A 36 8.19 11.79 -13.14
C ASP A 36 6.84 11.08 -13.06
N SER A 37 6.72 10.10 -12.17
CA SER A 37 5.48 9.34 -11.97
C SER A 37 4.32 10.21 -11.44
N GLN A 38 4.60 11.42 -10.94
CA GLN A 38 3.61 12.41 -10.49
C GLN A 38 3.31 13.48 -11.54
N ALA A 39 3.87 13.36 -12.76
CA ALA A 39 3.65 14.30 -13.83
C ALA A 39 2.15 14.55 -14.07
N GLN A 40 1.78 15.82 -14.26
CA GLN A 40 0.40 16.21 -14.56
C GLN A 40 0.06 15.84 -16.00
N VAL A 41 -0.60 14.71 -16.18
CA VAL A 41 -0.91 14.10 -17.48
C VAL A 41 -2.41 13.76 -17.67
N GLU A 42 -3.22 13.99 -16.66
CA GLU A 42 -4.63 13.55 -16.69
C GLU A 42 -5.41 14.23 -17.81
N GLU A 43 -5.22 15.52 -18.02
CA GLU A 43 -5.93 16.28 -19.06
C GLU A 43 -5.58 15.76 -20.46
N ASP A 44 -4.28 15.53 -20.72
CA ASP A 44 -3.85 14.95 -22.00
C ASP A 44 -4.42 13.56 -22.20
N LEU A 45 -4.42 12.72 -21.15
CA LEU A 45 -4.97 11.38 -21.22
C LEU A 45 -6.48 11.39 -21.42
N ARG A 46 -7.24 12.31 -20.80
CA ARG A 46 -8.66 12.50 -21.03
C ARG A 46 -8.95 12.87 -22.47
N HIS A 47 -8.22 13.82 -23.01
CA HIS A 47 -8.35 14.25 -24.41
C HIS A 47 -8.07 13.09 -25.40
N LEU A 48 -7.01 12.29 -25.14
CA LEU A 48 -6.71 11.12 -25.97
C LEU A 48 -7.79 10.04 -25.85
N THR A 49 -8.33 9.82 -24.64
CA THR A 49 -9.44 8.88 -24.37
C THR A 49 -10.71 9.27 -25.14
N GLU A 50 -11.05 10.57 -25.15
CA GLU A 50 -12.21 11.10 -25.90
C GLU A 50 -12.05 10.90 -27.42
N ARG A 51 -10.82 10.86 -27.91
CA ARG A 51 -10.51 10.53 -29.32
C ARG A 51 -10.51 9.03 -29.62
N GLY A 52 -10.78 8.18 -28.62
CA GLY A 52 -10.86 6.73 -28.78
C GLY A 52 -9.52 6.00 -28.67
N ASP A 53 -8.47 6.62 -28.12
CA ASP A 53 -7.20 5.94 -27.88
C ASP A 53 -7.33 5.02 -26.65
N LEU A 54 -7.43 3.72 -26.88
CA LEU A 54 -7.64 2.71 -25.84
C LEU A 54 -6.41 2.52 -24.95
N GLY A 55 -5.20 2.77 -25.46
CA GLY A 55 -3.96 2.77 -24.68
C GLY A 55 -3.91 3.94 -23.70
N ALA A 56 -4.37 5.13 -24.12
CA ALA A 56 -4.53 6.28 -23.25
C ALA A 56 -5.63 6.05 -22.20
N THR A 57 -6.74 5.42 -22.60
CA THR A 57 -7.84 5.07 -21.69
C THR A 57 -7.35 4.15 -20.56
N ARG A 58 -6.56 3.11 -20.88
CA ARG A 58 -5.94 2.25 -19.87
C ARG A 58 -5.01 3.04 -18.96
N LEU A 59 -4.11 3.83 -19.56
CA LEU A 59 -3.11 4.58 -18.78
C LEU A 59 -3.77 5.63 -17.87
N LEU A 60 -4.88 6.24 -18.29
CA LEU A 60 -5.69 7.12 -17.45
C LEU A 60 -6.23 6.38 -16.22
N GLY A 61 -6.75 5.15 -16.42
CA GLY A 61 -7.19 4.31 -15.32
C GLY A 61 -6.07 3.97 -14.33
N GLU A 62 -4.87 3.64 -14.82
CA GLU A 62 -3.69 3.34 -14.00
C GLU A 62 -3.26 4.58 -13.18
N VAL A 63 -3.21 5.77 -13.80
CA VAL A 63 -2.87 7.03 -13.14
C VAL A 63 -3.89 7.38 -12.07
N LEU A 64 -5.19 7.30 -12.36
CA LEU A 64 -6.24 7.59 -11.37
C LEU A 64 -6.21 6.62 -10.19
N ALA A 65 -6.04 5.32 -10.44
CA ALA A 65 -5.96 4.31 -9.40
C ALA A 65 -4.75 4.52 -8.46
N SER A 66 -3.62 5.00 -9.01
CA SER A 66 -2.40 5.25 -8.22
C SER A 66 -2.49 6.51 -7.35
N ARG A 67 -3.30 7.50 -7.76
CA ARG A 67 -3.38 8.80 -7.07
C ARG A 67 -4.33 8.82 -5.88
N SER A 68 -5.44 8.10 -5.96
CA SER A 68 -6.41 8.05 -4.87
C SER A 68 -7.20 6.74 -4.84
N PRO A 69 -7.37 6.13 -3.66
CA PRO A 69 -8.26 4.96 -3.50
C PRO A 69 -9.70 5.24 -3.98
N GLY A 70 -10.21 6.46 -3.79
CA GLY A 70 -11.55 6.87 -4.24
C GLY A 70 -11.76 6.86 -5.76
N ASN A 71 -10.69 6.77 -6.54
CA ASN A 71 -10.77 6.66 -8.00
C ASN A 71 -10.93 5.20 -8.49
N ALA A 72 -11.01 4.22 -7.60
CA ALA A 72 -11.01 2.80 -7.96
C ALA A 72 -12.13 2.44 -8.96
N MET A 73 -13.37 2.90 -8.71
CA MET A 73 -14.51 2.62 -9.61
C MET A 73 -14.36 3.28 -10.98
N GLN A 74 -13.84 4.52 -11.02
CA GLN A 74 -13.56 5.20 -12.28
C GLN A 74 -12.45 4.47 -13.06
N ALA A 75 -11.39 4.03 -12.38
CA ALA A 75 -10.33 3.24 -13.00
C ALA A 75 -10.84 1.91 -13.56
N ILE A 76 -11.67 1.17 -12.79
CA ILE A 76 -12.33 -0.06 -13.27
C ILE A 76 -13.14 0.20 -14.54
N THR A 77 -13.89 1.30 -14.59
CA THR A 77 -14.69 1.67 -15.76
C THR A 77 -13.80 1.92 -16.98
N LEU A 78 -12.70 2.65 -16.81
CA LEU A 78 -11.72 2.92 -17.86
C LEU A 78 -11.03 1.64 -18.34
N PHE A 79 -10.66 0.71 -17.46
CA PHE A 79 -10.08 -0.56 -17.87
C PHE A 79 -11.06 -1.41 -18.69
N LYS A 80 -12.33 -1.45 -18.29
CA LYS A 80 -13.39 -2.12 -19.06
C LYS A 80 -13.59 -1.47 -20.44
N GLN A 81 -13.58 -0.14 -20.50
CA GLN A 81 -13.65 0.61 -21.75
C GLN A 81 -12.44 0.34 -22.65
N ALA A 82 -11.22 0.33 -22.10
CA ALA A 82 -9.99 0.05 -22.84
C ALA A 82 -9.97 -1.38 -23.39
N PHE A 83 -10.50 -2.37 -22.65
CA PHE A 83 -10.66 -3.75 -23.12
C PHE A 83 -11.63 -3.86 -24.31
N ALA A 84 -12.63 -2.99 -24.41
CA ALA A 84 -13.59 -2.87 -25.51
C ALA A 84 -14.14 -4.23 -25.97
N ASP A 85 -14.57 -5.06 -25.04
CA ASP A 85 -15.13 -6.39 -25.30
C ASP A 85 -14.16 -7.36 -26.04
N GLY A 86 -12.87 -7.23 -25.77
CA GLY A 86 -11.82 -8.06 -26.39
C GLY A 86 -11.38 -7.59 -27.78
N ARG A 87 -11.91 -6.47 -28.26
CA ARG A 87 -11.50 -5.83 -29.53
C ARG A 87 -10.48 -4.70 -29.33
N GLY A 88 -10.24 -4.31 -28.07
CA GLY A 88 -9.34 -3.25 -27.69
C GLY A 88 -8.03 -3.76 -27.08
N ASP A 89 -7.57 -3.07 -26.03
CA ASP A 89 -6.35 -3.42 -25.30
C ASP A 89 -6.59 -4.57 -24.32
N ILE A 90 -6.23 -5.79 -24.73
CA ILE A 90 -6.35 -7.00 -23.88
C ILE A 90 -5.60 -6.81 -22.56
N GLY A 91 -4.44 -6.15 -22.61
CA GLY A 91 -3.61 -5.86 -21.41
C GLY A 91 -4.33 -5.01 -20.35
N ALA A 92 -5.47 -4.37 -20.67
CA ALA A 92 -6.26 -3.62 -19.70
C ALA A 92 -6.88 -4.49 -18.59
N LEU A 93 -6.96 -5.81 -18.79
CA LEU A 93 -7.40 -6.73 -17.74
C LEU A 93 -6.34 -6.91 -16.63
N ILE A 94 -5.05 -6.68 -16.91
CA ILE A 94 -3.98 -6.77 -15.92
C ILE A 94 -4.18 -5.73 -14.79
N PRO A 95 -4.22 -4.42 -15.08
CA PRO A 95 -4.43 -3.42 -14.02
C PRO A 95 -5.82 -3.55 -13.39
N LEU A 96 -6.84 -4.01 -14.11
CA LEU A 96 -8.14 -4.31 -13.51
C LEU A 96 -8.01 -5.43 -12.46
N ALA A 97 -7.39 -6.55 -12.80
CA ALA A 97 -7.20 -7.66 -11.86
C ALA A 97 -6.35 -7.24 -10.65
N ARG A 98 -5.24 -6.54 -10.88
CA ARG A 98 -4.36 -6.02 -9.81
C ARG A 98 -5.07 -5.03 -8.88
N LEU A 99 -5.94 -4.17 -9.41
CA LEU A 99 -6.69 -3.18 -8.63
C LEU A 99 -7.67 -3.85 -7.67
N VAL A 100 -8.28 -4.97 -8.05
CA VAL A 100 -9.25 -5.69 -7.21
C VAL A 100 -8.62 -6.79 -6.37
N ASP A 101 -7.34 -7.11 -6.59
CA ASP A 101 -6.59 -8.03 -5.76
C ASP A 101 -6.57 -7.53 -4.30
N TYR A 102 -6.79 -8.42 -3.33
CA TYR A 102 -6.94 -8.08 -1.92
C TYR A 102 -8.09 -7.12 -1.55
N LYS A 103 -9.05 -6.88 -2.47
CA LYS A 103 -10.27 -6.13 -2.21
C LYS A 103 -11.49 -7.02 -2.44
N PRO A 104 -11.92 -7.82 -1.44
CA PRO A 104 -12.87 -8.91 -1.62
C PRO A 104 -14.16 -8.49 -2.32
N ARG A 105 -14.73 -7.35 -1.92
CA ARG A 105 -15.96 -6.82 -2.52
C ARG A 105 -15.80 -6.44 -3.99
N LEU A 106 -14.74 -5.72 -4.34
CA LEU A 106 -14.47 -5.32 -5.74
C LEU A 106 -14.13 -6.55 -6.60
N ARG A 107 -13.39 -7.51 -6.03
CA ARG A 107 -13.07 -8.77 -6.68
C ARG A 107 -14.34 -9.52 -7.05
N GLU A 108 -15.27 -9.71 -6.11
CA GLU A 108 -16.52 -10.42 -6.39
C GLU A 108 -17.40 -9.65 -7.38
N ALA A 109 -17.52 -8.33 -7.25
CA ALA A 109 -18.31 -7.49 -8.17
C ALA A 109 -17.81 -7.54 -9.63
N ASN A 110 -16.51 -7.81 -9.84
CA ASN A 110 -15.93 -7.88 -11.18
C ASN A 110 -15.79 -9.31 -11.73
N ARG A 111 -16.05 -10.35 -10.93
CA ARG A 111 -15.84 -11.75 -11.28
C ARG A 111 -16.58 -12.19 -12.56
N THR A 112 -17.84 -11.81 -12.70
CA THR A 112 -18.65 -12.17 -13.87
C THR A 112 -18.12 -11.49 -15.14
N TYR A 113 -17.74 -10.21 -15.04
CA TYR A 113 -17.14 -9.50 -16.16
C TYR A 113 -15.81 -10.14 -16.59
N ILE A 114 -14.93 -10.43 -15.65
CA ILE A 114 -13.62 -11.06 -15.91
C ILE A 114 -13.80 -12.43 -16.59
N ARG A 115 -14.76 -13.25 -16.13
CA ARG A 115 -15.08 -14.55 -16.76
C ARG A 115 -15.45 -14.36 -18.24
N GLN A 116 -16.39 -13.48 -18.54
CA GLN A 116 -16.82 -13.18 -19.90
C GLN A 116 -15.68 -12.61 -20.75
N ALA A 117 -14.84 -11.76 -20.16
CA ALA A 117 -13.69 -11.20 -20.85
C ALA A 117 -12.67 -12.29 -21.24
N LEU A 118 -12.38 -13.24 -20.35
CA LEU A 118 -11.46 -14.36 -20.63
C LEU A 118 -11.95 -15.25 -21.78
N GLU A 119 -13.27 -15.46 -21.90
CA GLU A 119 -13.86 -16.26 -22.99
C GLU A 119 -13.66 -15.62 -24.37
N ARG A 120 -13.61 -14.28 -24.44
CA ARG A 120 -13.50 -13.52 -25.71
C ARG A 120 -12.13 -13.58 -26.36
N PHE A 121 -11.05 -13.84 -25.62
CA PHE A 121 -9.69 -13.97 -26.16
C PHE A 121 -9.00 -15.28 -25.76
N ALA A 122 -9.77 -16.34 -25.51
CA ALA A 122 -9.29 -17.65 -25.08
C ALA A 122 -8.26 -18.29 -26.03
N THR A 123 -8.28 -17.94 -27.31
CA THR A 123 -7.42 -18.52 -28.36
C THR A 123 -6.12 -17.76 -28.62
N GLY A 124 -5.91 -16.62 -27.97
CA GLY A 124 -4.68 -15.84 -28.10
C GLY A 124 -3.45 -16.63 -27.64
N ARG A 125 -2.41 -16.67 -28.47
CA ARG A 125 -1.11 -17.32 -28.17
C ARG A 125 0.04 -16.34 -28.14
N ASP A 126 -0.22 -15.06 -28.42
CA ASP A 126 0.78 -14.03 -28.28
C ASP A 126 1.14 -13.82 -26.80
N PHE A 127 2.32 -13.27 -26.54
CA PHE A 127 2.82 -13.10 -25.17
C PHE A 127 1.89 -12.26 -24.30
N ILE A 128 1.29 -11.20 -24.86
CA ILE A 128 0.39 -10.30 -24.12
C ILE A 128 -0.85 -11.07 -23.66
N ALA A 129 -1.43 -11.90 -24.54
CA ALA A 129 -2.61 -12.70 -24.18
C ALA A 129 -2.29 -13.76 -23.12
N VAL A 130 -1.12 -14.42 -23.21
CA VAL A 130 -0.65 -15.40 -22.22
C VAL A 130 -0.41 -14.73 -20.89
N ASP A 131 0.33 -13.61 -20.86
CA ASP A 131 0.64 -12.85 -19.66
C ASP A 131 -0.64 -12.32 -18.99
N THR A 132 -1.53 -11.72 -19.76
CA THR A 132 -2.84 -11.23 -19.26
C THR A 132 -3.63 -12.34 -18.57
N ARG A 133 -3.70 -13.54 -19.17
CA ARG A 133 -4.42 -14.67 -18.56
C ARG A 133 -3.77 -15.14 -17.27
N LEU A 134 -2.46 -15.21 -17.22
CA LEU A 134 -1.72 -15.60 -15.99
C LEU A 134 -1.82 -14.55 -14.89
N GLU A 135 -1.79 -13.25 -15.23
CA GLU A 135 -2.01 -12.18 -14.26
C GLU A 135 -3.44 -12.22 -13.69
N VAL A 136 -4.44 -12.47 -14.55
CA VAL A 136 -5.83 -12.66 -14.09
C VAL A 136 -5.95 -13.94 -13.25
N PHE A 137 -5.26 -15.03 -13.62
CA PHE A 137 -5.23 -16.26 -12.84
C PHE A 137 -4.71 -16.05 -11.41
N LEU A 138 -3.75 -15.17 -11.17
CA LEU A 138 -3.29 -14.86 -9.80
C LEU A 138 -4.41 -14.35 -8.89
N VAL A 139 -5.41 -13.68 -9.45
CA VAL A 139 -6.52 -13.06 -8.70
C VAL A 139 -7.77 -13.93 -8.70
N TYR A 140 -8.02 -14.66 -9.79
CA TYR A 140 -9.20 -15.48 -10.01
C TYR A 140 -8.83 -16.92 -10.41
N PRO A 141 -8.09 -17.68 -9.58
CA PRO A 141 -7.65 -19.02 -9.94
C PRO A 141 -8.83 -19.97 -10.22
N GLU A 142 -9.98 -19.75 -9.58
CA GLU A 142 -11.20 -20.52 -9.74
C GLU A 142 -11.87 -20.38 -11.12
N LEU A 143 -11.43 -19.43 -11.95
CA LEU A 143 -11.94 -19.27 -13.32
C LEU A 143 -11.18 -20.10 -14.37
N PHE A 144 -10.13 -20.81 -13.97
CA PHE A 144 -9.22 -21.51 -14.87
C PHE A 144 -9.22 -23.01 -14.64
N GLN A 145 -9.03 -23.77 -15.71
CA GLN A 145 -8.73 -25.20 -15.65
C GLN A 145 -7.22 -25.39 -15.41
N LEU A 146 -6.83 -26.28 -14.50
CA LEU A 146 -5.42 -26.53 -14.17
C LEU A 146 -4.58 -26.95 -15.39
N ALA A 147 -5.13 -27.75 -16.30
CA ALA A 147 -4.45 -28.15 -17.53
C ALA A 147 -4.17 -26.96 -18.47
N GLU A 148 -5.10 -26.00 -18.51
CA GLU A 148 -4.91 -24.77 -19.25
C GLU A 148 -3.83 -23.90 -18.64
N VAL A 149 -3.85 -23.72 -17.31
CA VAL A 149 -2.82 -22.94 -16.57
C VAL A 149 -1.43 -23.54 -16.81
N ALA A 150 -1.28 -24.85 -16.71
CA ALA A 150 0.01 -25.52 -16.97
C ALA A 150 0.54 -25.19 -18.37
N ARG A 151 -0.32 -25.24 -19.38
CA ARG A 151 0.04 -24.87 -20.76
C ARG A 151 0.40 -23.39 -20.91
N LEU A 152 -0.33 -22.50 -20.25
CA LEU A 152 -0.04 -21.06 -20.27
C LEU A 152 1.33 -20.77 -19.64
N ILE A 153 1.65 -21.41 -18.52
CA ILE A 153 2.96 -21.27 -17.85
C ILE A 153 4.08 -21.76 -18.78
N GLU A 154 3.91 -22.88 -19.48
CA GLU A 154 4.91 -23.36 -20.46
C GLU A 154 5.11 -22.38 -21.62
N LEU A 155 4.04 -21.79 -22.14
CA LEU A 155 4.13 -20.75 -23.18
C LEU A 155 4.83 -19.50 -22.66
N TYR A 156 4.51 -19.09 -21.45
CA TYR A 156 5.14 -17.95 -20.78
C TYR A 156 6.63 -18.17 -20.58
N ASP A 157 7.05 -19.33 -20.06
CA ASP A 157 8.46 -19.66 -19.84
C ASP A 157 9.29 -19.63 -21.12
N ARG A 158 8.70 -20.07 -22.26
CA ARG A 158 9.38 -20.05 -23.56
C ARG A 158 9.55 -18.65 -24.13
N ALA A 159 8.67 -17.72 -23.78
CA ALA A 159 8.63 -16.37 -24.34
C ALA A 159 9.24 -15.33 -23.40
N CYS A 160 9.29 -15.59 -22.10
CA CYS A 160 9.82 -14.66 -21.12
C CYS A 160 11.36 -14.65 -21.15
N LEU A 161 11.93 -13.47 -21.43
CA LEU A 161 13.38 -13.28 -21.52
C LEU A 161 14.01 -12.68 -20.26
N MET A 162 13.22 -11.91 -19.48
CA MET A 162 13.68 -11.24 -18.25
C MET A 162 12.52 -11.05 -17.27
N TYR A 163 12.80 -11.07 -15.98
CA TYR A 163 11.83 -10.84 -14.90
C TYR A 163 10.62 -11.78 -14.96
N CYS A 164 10.89 -13.08 -15.07
CA CYS A 164 9.85 -14.08 -15.26
C CYS A 164 9.14 -14.42 -13.94
N HIS A 165 7.80 -14.30 -13.94
CA HIS A 165 6.94 -14.55 -12.78
C HIS A 165 6.43 -16.02 -12.71
N ALA A 166 6.93 -16.90 -13.56
CA ALA A 166 6.49 -18.29 -13.63
C ALA A 166 6.49 -19.05 -12.29
N PRO A 167 7.47 -18.86 -11.38
CA PRO A 167 7.40 -19.49 -10.05
C PRO A 167 6.16 -19.10 -9.27
N LEU A 168 5.71 -17.84 -9.34
CA LEU A 168 4.50 -17.38 -8.65
C LEU A 168 3.24 -18.01 -9.25
N TYR A 169 3.13 -18.09 -10.57
CA TYR A 169 2.02 -18.77 -11.23
C TYR A 169 1.95 -20.26 -10.86
N ARG A 170 3.09 -20.96 -10.79
CA ARG A 170 3.17 -22.36 -10.34
C ARG A 170 2.76 -22.51 -8.88
N ALA A 171 3.17 -21.60 -8.00
CA ALA A 171 2.79 -21.63 -6.60
C ALA A 171 1.25 -21.55 -6.45
N VAL A 172 0.62 -20.57 -7.11
CA VAL A 172 -0.85 -20.41 -7.06
C VAL A 172 -1.57 -21.60 -7.71
N ALA A 173 -1.03 -22.16 -8.79
CA ALA A 173 -1.57 -23.37 -9.42
C ALA A 173 -1.51 -24.60 -8.48
N ALA A 174 -0.41 -24.76 -7.75
CA ALA A 174 -0.26 -25.83 -6.77
C ALA A 174 -1.22 -25.65 -5.59
N VAL A 175 -1.43 -24.42 -5.09
CA VAL A 175 -2.47 -24.12 -4.08
C VAL A 175 -3.85 -24.51 -4.60
N HIS A 176 -4.18 -24.12 -5.83
CA HIS A 176 -5.48 -24.42 -6.43
C HIS A 176 -5.70 -25.93 -6.65
N LYS A 177 -4.63 -26.67 -6.87
CA LYS A 177 -4.64 -28.15 -6.94
C LYS A 177 -4.76 -28.81 -5.56
N GLY A 178 -4.47 -28.09 -4.47
CA GLY A 178 -4.40 -28.63 -3.11
C GLY A 178 -3.04 -29.28 -2.76
N ASP A 179 -2.02 -29.08 -3.58
CA ASP A 179 -0.66 -29.63 -3.39
C ASP A 179 0.19 -28.67 -2.56
N GLN A 180 0.08 -28.80 -1.23
CA GLN A 180 0.74 -27.88 -0.29
C GLN A 180 2.27 -27.93 -0.39
N ALA A 181 2.86 -29.10 -0.63
CA ALA A 181 4.31 -29.25 -0.69
C ALA A 181 4.90 -28.58 -1.94
N ASP A 182 4.27 -28.78 -3.09
CA ASP A 182 4.70 -28.13 -4.34
C ASP A 182 4.42 -26.62 -4.31
N ALA A 183 3.30 -26.19 -3.72
CA ALA A 183 2.99 -24.79 -3.50
C ALA A 183 4.08 -24.08 -2.67
N GLU A 184 4.46 -24.64 -1.52
CA GLU A 184 5.51 -24.07 -0.68
C GLU A 184 6.85 -23.96 -1.40
N LYS A 185 7.25 -25.00 -2.13
CA LYS A 185 8.47 -25.00 -2.96
C LYS A 185 8.46 -23.85 -3.96
N TRP A 186 7.37 -23.69 -4.71
CA TRP A 186 7.27 -22.64 -5.72
C TRP A 186 7.15 -21.25 -5.11
N PHE A 187 6.47 -21.06 -3.97
CA PHE A 187 6.46 -19.79 -3.27
C PHE A 187 7.84 -19.36 -2.81
N LYS A 188 8.64 -20.27 -2.24
CA LYS A 188 10.02 -19.97 -1.83
C LYS A 188 10.86 -19.49 -3.00
N LEU A 189 10.72 -20.11 -4.17
CA LEU A 189 11.39 -19.65 -5.39
C LEU A 189 10.84 -18.31 -5.90
N ALA A 190 9.51 -18.12 -5.86
CA ALA A 190 8.88 -16.89 -6.31
C ALA A 190 9.31 -15.68 -5.47
N VAL A 191 9.43 -15.84 -4.15
CA VAL A 191 9.88 -14.76 -3.24
C VAL A 191 11.30 -14.29 -3.57
N GLU A 192 12.12 -15.06 -4.25
CA GLU A 192 13.48 -14.63 -4.62
C GLU A 192 13.51 -13.64 -5.80
N SER A 193 12.40 -13.47 -6.52
CA SER A 193 12.37 -12.66 -7.75
C SER A 193 11.09 -11.82 -7.95
N ASP A 194 10.06 -12.04 -7.13
CA ASP A 194 8.77 -11.35 -7.28
C ASP A 194 8.26 -10.85 -5.93
N THR A 195 8.21 -9.52 -5.75
CA THR A 195 7.77 -8.89 -4.52
C THR A 195 6.33 -9.24 -4.14
N ARG A 196 5.47 -9.57 -5.11
CA ARG A 196 4.07 -9.98 -4.90
C ARG A 196 3.97 -11.33 -4.21
N ALA A 197 5.00 -12.18 -4.39
CA ALA A 197 5.06 -13.49 -3.76
C ALA A 197 5.23 -13.41 -2.23
N VAL A 198 5.84 -12.35 -1.70
CA VAL A 198 6.14 -12.21 -0.25
C VAL A 198 4.88 -12.32 0.59
N TYR A 199 3.88 -11.49 0.28
CA TYR A 199 2.62 -11.50 1.04
C TYR A 199 1.79 -12.76 0.75
N ARG A 200 1.73 -13.22 -0.51
CA ARG A 200 1.00 -14.45 -0.87
C ARG A 200 1.57 -15.68 -0.19
N TYR A 201 2.90 -15.77 -0.08
CA TYR A 201 3.54 -16.84 0.67
C TYR A 201 3.21 -16.76 2.15
N TYR A 202 3.27 -15.55 2.74
CA TYR A 202 2.88 -15.35 4.14
C TYR A 202 1.45 -15.82 4.42
N GLU A 203 0.48 -15.44 3.58
CA GLU A 203 -0.91 -15.90 3.71
C GLU A 203 -1.05 -17.42 3.53
N PHE A 204 -0.33 -18.00 2.57
CA PHE A 204 -0.31 -19.45 2.34
C PHE A 204 0.14 -20.24 3.57
N LEU A 205 1.03 -19.71 4.40
CA LEU A 205 1.55 -20.38 5.60
C LEU A 205 0.49 -20.62 6.70
N GLY A 206 -0.68 -19.99 6.62
CA GLY A 206 -1.83 -20.25 7.49
C GLY A 206 -1.62 -19.82 8.95
N GLU A 207 -2.03 -20.66 9.89
CA GLU A 207 -2.03 -20.31 11.33
C GLU A 207 -0.63 -20.08 11.90
N GLU A 208 0.39 -20.79 11.42
CA GLU A 208 1.78 -20.65 11.87
C GLU A 208 2.58 -19.62 11.04
N ARG A 209 1.91 -18.79 10.25
CA ARG A 209 2.55 -17.88 9.27
C ARG A 209 3.65 -17.01 9.86
N ASN A 210 3.48 -16.47 11.08
CA ASN A 210 4.48 -15.64 11.72
C ASN A 210 5.80 -16.41 11.95
N LEU A 211 5.71 -17.57 12.55
CA LEU A 211 6.88 -18.41 12.88
C LEU A 211 7.57 -18.91 11.59
N ARG A 212 6.78 -19.45 10.66
CA ARG A 212 7.30 -20.06 9.43
C ARG A 212 7.89 -19.03 8.49
N PHE A 213 7.27 -17.84 8.38
CA PHE A 213 7.81 -16.75 7.55
C PHE A 213 9.12 -16.22 8.11
N ARG A 214 9.24 -16.04 9.43
CA ARG A 214 10.51 -15.65 10.08
C ARG A 214 11.63 -16.66 9.82
N ALA A 215 11.33 -17.95 9.97
CA ALA A 215 12.29 -19.01 9.69
C ALA A 215 12.76 -18.99 8.22
N PHE A 216 11.85 -18.74 7.29
CA PHE A 216 12.18 -18.58 5.87
C PHE A 216 13.02 -17.33 5.60
N ALA A 217 12.63 -16.16 6.13
CA ALA A 217 13.39 -14.92 5.99
C ALA A 217 14.83 -15.08 6.54
N SER A 218 14.98 -15.77 7.68
CA SER A 218 16.29 -16.07 8.26
C SER A 218 17.19 -16.90 7.31
N GLN A 219 16.63 -17.84 6.55
CA GLN A 219 17.38 -18.62 5.55
C GLN A 219 17.87 -17.77 4.37
N LEU A 220 17.16 -16.69 4.05
CA LEU A 220 17.52 -15.79 2.96
C LEU A 220 18.63 -14.77 3.32
N ILE A 221 18.96 -14.60 4.61
CA ILE A 221 19.97 -13.63 5.08
C ILE A 221 21.31 -13.84 4.36
N ALA A 222 21.76 -15.08 4.20
CA ALA A 222 23.02 -15.39 3.53
C ALA A 222 23.06 -14.96 2.05
N ARG A 223 21.90 -14.74 1.44
CA ARG A 223 21.73 -14.34 0.04
C ARG A 223 21.23 -12.91 -0.14
N MET A 224 21.08 -12.16 0.95
CA MET A 224 20.48 -10.82 0.96
C MET A 224 21.16 -9.85 -0.02
N GLN A 225 22.48 -9.97 -0.19
CA GLN A 225 23.26 -9.10 -1.10
C GLN A 225 22.90 -9.28 -2.59
N VAL A 226 22.48 -10.49 -2.99
CA VAL A 226 22.17 -10.82 -4.40
C VAL A 226 20.68 -10.68 -4.70
N LEU A 227 19.83 -10.56 -3.69
CA LEU A 227 18.40 -10.33 -3.89
C LEU A 227 18.14 -8.92 -4.43
N PRO A 228 17.09 -8.71 -5.25
CA PRO A 228 16.63 -7.39 -5.63
C PRO A 228 16.33 -6.52 -4.39
N VAL A 229 16.71 -5.24 -4.43
CA VAL A 229 16.61 -4.36 -3.26
C VAL A 229 15.16 -4.10 -2.81
N ASP A 230 14.24 -4.02 -3.74
CA ASP A 230 12.81 -3.90 -3.50
C ASP A 230 12.24 -5.14 -2.78
N LEU A 231 12.75 -6.31 -3.13
CA LEU A 231 12.41 -7.55 -2.44
C LEU A 231 12.95 -7.60 -1.01
N VAL A 232 14.21 -7.19 -0.80
CA VAL A 232 14.81 -7.05 0.52
C VAL A 232 13.95 -6.14 1.39
N HIS A 233 13.56 -4.98 0.86
CA HIS A 233 12.66 -4.05 1.53
C HIS A 233 11.28 -4.67 1.83
N ARG A 234 10.69 -5.37 0.86
CA ARG A 234 9.36 -6.00 1.01
C ARG A 234 9.37 -7.07 2.12
N ILE A 235 10.44 -7.86 2.23
CA ILE A 235 10.60 -8.82 3.34
C ILE A 235 10.70 -8.09 4.67
N GLY A 236 11.47 -7.00 4.76
CA GLY A 236 11.54 -6.15 5.95
C GLY A 236 10.18 -5.57 6.37
N GLN A 237 9.39 -5.12 5.41
CA GLN A 237 8.01 -4.67 5.65
C GLN A 237 7.11 -5.80 6.18
N GLN A 238 7.22 -7.00 5.59
CA GLN A 238 6.43 -8.15 6.06
C GLN A 238 6.84 -8.59 7.48
N LEU A 239 8.13 -8.57 7.81
CA LEU A 239 8.59 -8.80 9.18
C LEU A 239 8.08 -7.73 10.16
N THR A 240 7.94 -6.47 9.71
CA THR A 240 7.28 -5.42 10.50
C THR A 240 5.82 -5.76 10.80
N ASN A 241 5.09 -6.30 9.82
CA ASN A 241 3.72 -6.77 10.02
C ASN A 241 3.67 -7.95 11.01
N VAL A 242 4.57 -8.92 10.88
CA VAL A 242 4.71 -10.04 11.84
C VAL A 242 4.93 -9.52 13.26
N ARG A 243 5.88 -8.61 13.43
CA ARG A 243 6.16 -7.98 14.74
C ARG A 243 4.93 -7.29 15.33
N ASN A 244 4.20 -6.53 14.52
CA ASN A 244 3.00 -5.83 14.97
C ASN A 244 1.85 -6.79 15.30
N ALA A 245 1.71 -7.88 14.56
CA ALA A 245 0.75 -8.96 14.85
C ALA A 245 1.06 -9.62 16.21
N GLU A 246 2.32 -9.94 16.50
CA GLU A 246 2.76 -10.52 17.79
C GLU A 246 2.47 -9.57 18.96
N ILE A 247 2.78 -8.28 18.82
CA ILE A 247 2.45 -7.27 19.84
C ILE A 247 0.94 -7.18 20.07
N SER A 248 0.17 -7.15 18.99
CA SER A 248 -1.29 -7.09 19.06
C SER A 248 -1.87 -8.33 19.72
N ALA A 249 -1.41 -9.52 19.35
CA ALA A 249 -1.83 -10.78 19.94
C ALA A 249 -1.55 -10.84 21.46
N TYR A 250 -0.34 -10.43 21.86
CA TYR A 250 0.03 -10.36 23.27
C TYR A 250 -0.85 -9.38 24.05
N ASN A 251 -0.99 -8.15 23.57
CA ASN A 251 -1.82 -7.12 24.22
C ASN A 251 -3.28 -7.58 24.35
N ASN A 252 -3.77 -8.32 23.36
CA ASN A 252 -5.11 -8.86 23.34
C ASN A 252 -5.28 -10.05 24.31
N SER A 253 -4.22 -10.82 24.55
CA SER A 253 -4.24 -11.96 25.48
C SER A 253 -4.05 -11.57 26.97
N ARG A 254 -3.70 -10.30 27.25
CA ARG A 254 -3.47 -9.85 28.65
C ARG A 254 -4.78 -9.85 29.42
N PRO A 255 -4.82 -10.48 30.61
CA PRO A 255 -5.96 -10.40 31.52
C PRO A 255 -6.22 -8.93 31.91
N GLN A 256 -7.50 -8.56 31.95
CA GLN A 256 -7.91 -7.18 32.38
C GLN A 256 -8.12 -7.12 33.90
N THR A 257 -8.16 -8.27 34.57
CA THR A 257 -8.33 -8.39 36.01
C THR A 257 -6.98 -8.34 36.72
N ARG A 258 -6.97 -7.94 38.00
CA ARG A 258 -5.81 -8.06 38.85
C ARG A 258 -5.47 -9.54 39.05
N ALA A 259 -4.19 -9.88 39.24
CA ALA A 259 -3.79 -11.24 39.59
C ALA A 259 -4.42 -11.63 40.95
N GLU A 260 -4.91 -12.87 41.04
CA GLU A 260 -5.59 -13.36 42.25
C GLU A 260 -4.61 -13.80 43.34
N ASN A 261 -3.38 -14.17 42.96
CA ASN A 261 -2.32 -14.63 43.85
C ASN A 261 -0.92 -14.34 43.29
N GLU A 262 0.13 -14.58 44.10
CA GLU A 262 1.53 -14.33 43.73
C GLU A 262 1.99 -15.24 42.58
N GLU A 263 1.53 -16.47 42.52
CA GLU A 263 1.89 -17.41 41.44
C GLU A 263 1.40 -16.91 40.08
N GLU A 264 0.16 -16.44 40.02
CA GLU A 264 -0.40 -15.83 38.82
C GLU A 264 0.33 -14.54 38.43
N GLN A 265 0.69 -13.71 39.42
CA GLN A 265 1.47 -12.50 39.18
C GLN A 265 2.84 -12.84 38.60
N GLN A 266 3.57 -13.82 39.15
CA GLN A 266 4.87 -14.26 38.64
C GLN A 266 4.75 -14.87 37.23
N ALA A 267 3.71 -15.65 36.94
CA ALA A 267 3.45 -16.20 35.61
C ALA A 267 3.21 -15.08 34.58
N ARG A 268 2.44 -14.04 34.94
CA ARG A 268 2.20 -12.85 34.08
C ARG A 268 3.49 -12.08 33.82
N GLU A 269 4.34 -11.89 34.83
CA GLU A 269 5.63 -11.22 34.70
C GLU A 269 6.59 -12.02 33.83
N GLN A 270 6.65 -13.34 33.99
CA GLN A 270 7.45 -14.20 33.13
C GLN A 270 7.00 -14.16 31.67
N LYS A 271 5.68 -14.21 31.42
CA LYS A 271 5.10 -14.05 30.08
C LYS A 271 5.43 -12.68 29.47
N ALA A 272 5.38 -11.60 30.26
CA ALA A 272 5.73 -10.26 29.82
C ALA A 272 7.20 -10.15 29.42
N LYS A 273 8.11 -10.72 30.22
CA LYS A 273 9.56 -10.76 29.93
C LYS A 273 9.86 -11.56 28.65
N ALA A 274 9.25 -12.73 28.50
CA ALA A 274 9.41 -13.57 27.32
C ALA A 274 8.93 -12.83 26.06
N HIS A 275 7.77 -12.15 26.15
CA HIS A 275 7.24 -11.37 25.03
C HIS A 275 8.15 -10.16 24.70
N ALA A 276 8.67 -9.44 25.72
CA ALA A 276 9.60 -8.34 25.49
C ALA A 276 10.85 -8.81 24.73
N SER A 277 11.43 -9.95 25.14
CA SER A 277 12.58 -10.57 24.46
C SER A 277 12.25 -10.96 23.01
N LEU A 278 11.06 -11.51 22.75
CA LEU A 278 10.61 -11.82 21.39
C LEU A 278 10.50 -10.55 20.53
N VAL A 279 9.93 -9.47 21.08
CA VAL A 279 9.79 -8.20 20.35
C VAL A 279 11.15 -7.60 20.04
N GLU A 280 12.12 -7.64 20.97
CA GLU A 280 13.50 -7.20 20.71
C GLU A 280 14.18 -8.03 19.61
N GLN A 281 13.93 -9.33 19.55
CA GLN A 281 14.44 -10.18 18.49
C GLN A 281 13.81 -9.78 17.14
N LEU A 282 12.50 -9.60 17.10
CA LEU A 282 11.77 -9.17 15.91
C LEU A 282 12.23 -7.79 15.41
N ASP A 283 12.47 -6.86 16.33
CA ASP A 283 13.02 -5.55 15.99
C ASP A 283 14.40 -5.67 15.30
N ARG A 284 15.29 -6.52 15.82
CA ARG A 284 16.60 -6.76 15.18
C ARG A 284 16.44 -7.38 13.78
N GLU A 285 15.53 -8.35 13.63
CA GLU A 285 15.24 -8.97 12.32
C GLU A 285 14.74 -7.93 11.31
N VAL A 286 13.78 -7.10 11.69
CA VAL A 286 13.25 -6.01 10.83
C VAL A 286 14.35 -5.03 10.42
N LEU A 287 15.10 -4.54 11.39
CA LEU A 287 16.17 -3.55 11.16
C LEU A 287 17.25 -4.11 10.25
N GLN A 288 17.65 -5.37 10.41
CA GLN A 288 18.64 -6.00 9.55
C GLN A 288 18.25 -5.96 8.07
N TRP A 289 16.98 -6.24 7.73
CA TRP A 289 16.49 -6.19 6.36
C TRP A 289 16.37 -4.77 5.82
N LEU A 290 15.85 -3.85 6.64
CA LEU A 290 15.69 -2.46 6.23
C LEU A 290 17.06 -1.77 6.07
N ASP A 291 18.02 -2.02 6.98
CA ASP A 291 19.36 -1.46 6.91
C ASP A 291 20.10 -1.93 5.66
N HIS A 292 19.99 -3.20 5.32
CA HIS A 292 20.61 -3.70 4.11
C HIS A 292 20.06 -3.04 2.83
N ALA A 293 18.75 -2.77 2.77
CA ALA A 293 18.17 -2.02 1.68
C ALA A 293 18.64 -0.55 1.67
N ILE A 294 18.82 0.06 2.86
CA ILE A 294 19.33 1.43 3.02
C ILE A 294 20.82 1.53 2.63
N GLU A 295 21.64 0.54 2.92
CA GLU A 295 23.03 0.47 2.47
C GLU A 295 23.14 0.50 0.94
N ARG A 296 22.13 -0.05 0.24
CA ARG A 296 21.98 0.00 -1.22
C ARG A 296 21.27 1.25 -1.71
N ASP A 297 21.17 2.27 -0.86
CA ASP A 297 20.56 3.58 -1.10
C ASP A 297 19.09 3.54 -1.54
N PHE A 298 18.30 2.58 -1.05
CA PHE A 298 16.89 2.43 -1.41
C PHE A 298 16.00 3.31 -0.54
N GLY A 299 15.46 4.39 -1.12
CA GLY A 299 14.69 5.40 -0.42
C GLY A 299 13.41 4.89 0.27
N PRO A 300 12.59 3.98 -0.32
CA PRO A 300 11.43 3.41 0.37
C PRO A 300 11.79 2.69 1.69
N ALA A 301 12.98 2.09 1.80
CA ALA A 301 13.43 1.47 3.04
C ALA A 301 13.77 2.52 4.10
N MET A 302 14.27 3.69 3.72
CA MET A 302 14.51 4.81 4.65
C MET A 302 13.21 5.30 5.28
N LEU A 303 12.13 5.45 4.48
CA LEU A 303 10.79 5.80 4.97
C LEU A 303 10.26 4.72 5.92
N SER A 304 10.39 3.45 5.54
CA SER A 304 9.91 2.32 6.35
C SER A 304 10.64 2.23 7.68
N LYS A 305 11.97 2.40 7.69
CA LYS A 305 12.77 2.39 8.93
C LYS A 305 12.42 3.57 9.83
N ALA A 306 12.29 4.78 9.27
CA ALA A 306 11.89 5.95 10.04
C ALA A 306 10.53 5.74 10.72
N GLY A 307 9.54 5.27 9.96
CA GLY A 307 8.23 4.91 10.51
C GLY A 307 8.31 3.84 11.59
N PHE A 308 9.10 2.79 11.37
CA PHE A 308 9.30 1.71 12.34
C PHE A 308 9.87 2.21 13.68
N LEU A 309 10.94 3.03 13.64
CA LEU A 309 11.58 3.57 14.86
C LEU A 309 10.60 4.43 15.68
N MET A 310 9.74 5.20 15.01
CA MET A 310 8.72 6.04 15.66
C MET A 310 7.60 5.24 16.35
N THR A 311 7.46 3.94 16.07
CA THR A 311 6.45 3.10 16.76
C THR A 311 6.81 2.69 18.19
N ALA A 312 8.07 2.88 18.60
CA ALA A 312 8.55 2.49 19.93
C ALA A 312 9.48 3.58 20.52
N PRO A 313 8.93 4.76 20.88
CA PRO A 313 9.72 5.91 21.33
C PRO A 313 10.45 5.70 22.65
N ASP A 314 10.05 4.74 23.45
CA ASP A 314 10.69 4.30 24.67
C ASP A 314 11.95 3.41 24.44
N ARG A 315 12.12 2.89 23.23
CA ARG A 315 13.27 2.04 22.86
C ARG A 315 14.21 2.68 21.84
N TYR A 316 13.73 3.66 21.10
CA TYR A 316 14.50 4.35 20.07
C TYR A 316 14.57 5.85 20.35
N SER A 317 15.50 6.51 19.68
CA SER A 317 15.69 7.96 19.76
C SER A 317 15.43 8.64 18.42
N PRO A 318 15.25 9.97 18.38
CA PRO A 318 14.94 10.70 17.16
C PRO A 318 16.11 10.82 16.16
N GLU A 319 17.36 10.76 16.64
CA GLU A 319 18.56 11.03 15.82
C GLU A 319 18.63 10.17 14.54
N PRO A 320 18.39 8.83 14.59
CA PRO A 320 18.38 8.02 13.38
C PRO A 320 17.27 8.43 12.40
N VAL A 321 16.10 8.87 12.91
CA VAL A 321 14.98 9.32 12.05
C VAL A 321 15.33 10.65 11.39
N GLU A 322 15.91 11.61 12.14
CA GLU A 322 16.40 12.89 11.61
C GLU A 322 17.43 12.67 10.49
N ALA A 323 18.39 11.76 10.71
CA ALA A 323 19.41 11.41 9.71
C ALA A 323 18.80 10.80 8.44
N LEU A 324 17.79 9.94 8.56
CA LEU A 324 17.08 9.36 7.41
C LEU A 324 16.32 10.44 6.64
N ILE A 325 15.65 11.37 7.32
CA ILE A 325 14.95 12.49 6.69
C ILE A 325 15.95 13.35 5.91
N GLN A 326 17.08 13.72 6.51
CA GLN A 326 18.12 14.50 5.82
C GLN A 326 18.65 13.79 4.58
N ARG A 327 18.88 12.48 4.65
CA ARG A 327 19.33 11.69 3.50
C ARG A 327 18.28 11.64 2.40
N LEU A 328 16.99 11.51 2.74
CA LEU A 328 15.90 11.55 1.77
C LEU A 328 15.79 12.92 1.08
N GLU A 329 16.01 14.02 1.81
CA GLU A 329 16.04 15.37 1.25
C GLU A 329 17.22 15.60 0.30
N GLN A 330 18.41 15.12 0.67
CA GLN A 330 19.59 15.18 -0.20
C GLN A 330 19.35 14.43 -1.50
N ARG A 331 18.75 13.24 -1.46
CA ARG A 331 18.42 12.46 -2.65
C ARG A 331 17.50 13.19 -3.63
N GLN A 332 16.63 14.08 -3.17
CA GLN A 332 15.74 14.85 -4.07
C GLN A 332 16.49 15.85 -4.94
N GLY A 333 17.65 16.33 -4.50
CA GLY A 333 18.52 17.24 -5.26
C GLY A 333 19.44 16.53 -6.24
N GLU A 334 19.51 15.21 -6.23
CA GLU A 334 20.43 14.41 -7.04
C GLU A 334 19.74 13.81 -8.28
N ASN A 335 20.45 13.80 -9.42
CA ASN A 335 20.01 13.10 -10.63
C ASN A 335 20.20 11.59 -10.47
N LEU A 336 19.35 10.95 -9.65
CA LEU A 336 19.41 9.52 -9.39
C LEU A 336 18.74 8.71 -10.50
N THR A 337 19.38 7.61 -10.88
CA THR A 337 18.71 6.58 -11.68
C THR A 337 17.82 5.75 -10.76
N LEU A 338 16.56 6.14 -10.64
CA LEU A 338 15.58 5.41 -9.82
C LEU A 338 15.32 4.01 -10.38
N SER A 339 15.26 3.02 -9.50
CA SER A 339 14.78 1.68 -9.84
C SER A 339 13.29 1.72 -10.22
N MET A 340 12.80 0.68 -10.91
CA MET A 340 11.36 0.57 -11.23
C MET A 340 10.50 0.66 -9.95
N ALA A 341 10.91 0.00 -8.88
CA ALA A 341 10.21 0.02 -7.60
C ALA A 341 10.16 1.43 -6.96
N GLU A 342 11.21 2.23 -7.10
CA GLU A 342 11.22 3.63 -6.62
C GLU A 342 10.34 4.54 -7.48
N ARG A 343 10.19 4.23 -8.77
CA ARG A 343 9.27 4.96 -9.66
C ARG A 343 7.80 4.62 -9.36
N GLU A 344 7.51 3.38 -8.99
CA GLU A 344 6.17 2.96 -8.56
C GLU A 344 5.78 3.55 -7.20
N GLN A 345 6.75 3.79 -6.32
CA GLN A 345 6.56 4.37 -4.99
C GLN A 345 7.45 5.60 -4.79
N PRO A 346 7.21 6.70 -5.50
CA PRO A 346 8.08 7.86 -5.49
C PRO A 346 8.15 8.49 -4.10
N ILE A 347 9.34 8.92 -3.74
CA ILE A 347 9.57 9.71 -2.53
C ILE A 347 9.43 11.17 -2.90
N THR A 348 8.24 11.70 -2.68
CA THR A 348 7.95 13.10 -2.97
C THR A 348 8.35 14.01 -1.80
N PRO A 349 8.57 15.32 -2.04
CA PRO A 349 8.76 16.30 -0.96
C PRO A 349 7.65 16.25 0.07
N GLN A 350 6.41 16.04 -0.36
CA GLN A 350 5.24 15.93 0.52
C GLN A 350 5.34 14.70 1.43
N ARG A 351 5.80 13.54 0.93
CA ARG A 351 6.00 12.34 1.78
C ARG A 351 7.08 12.56 2.83
N ILE A 352 8.15 13.27 2.50
CA ILE A 352 9.20 13.63 3.47
C ILE A 352 8.65 14.64 4.49
N LYS A 353 7.88 15.63 4.05
CA LYS A 353 7.20 16.58 4.93
C LYS A 353 6.23 15.86 5.89
N ALA A 354 5.45 14.90 5.39
CA ALA A 354 4.56 14.04 6.20
C ALA A 354 5.34 13.22 7.25
N LEU A 355 6.52 12.71 6.89
CA LEU A 355 7.40 12.02 7.83
C LEU A 355 7.92 12.96 8.93
N ARG A 356 8.24 14.23 8.59
CA ARG A 356 8.59 15.26 9.60
C ARG A 356 7.42 15.57 10.53
N VAL A 357 6.19 15.69 10.01
CA VAL A 357 5.00 15.82 10.85
C VAL A 357 4.95 14.68 11.87
N SER A 358 5.09 13.45 11.40
CA SER A 358 5.05 12.27 12.27
C SER A 358 6.17 12.30 13.33
N LEU A 359 7.39 12.71 12.97
CA LEU A 359 8.51 12.85 13.91
C LEU A 359 8.19 13.84 15.04
N HIS A 360 7.57 14.99 14.70
CA HIS A 360 7.24 16.04 15.66
C HIS A 360 5.96 15.74 16.47
N LEU A 361 5.30 14.61 16.24
CA LEU A 361 4.20 14.10 17.06
C LEU A 361 4.64 13.00 18.04
N VAL A 362 5.83 12.43 17.89
CA VAL A 362 6.35 11.42 18.81
C VAL A 362 6.81 12.07 20.12
N LEU A 363 6.57 11.40 21.25
CA LEU A 363 6.99 11.86 22.59
C LEU A 363 8.52 11.74 22.78
N TRP A 364 9.25 12.44 21.94
CA TRP A 364 10.70 12.61 21.99
C TRP A 364 11.06 14.09 22.26
N ARG A 365 12.36 14.38 22.35
CA ARG A 365 12.86 15.77 22.41
C ARG A 365 12.47 16.61 21.16
N THR A 366 12.12 15.94 20.08
CA THR A 366 11.68 16.56 18.83
C THR A 366 10.16 16.88 18.79
N LEU A 367 9.43 16.63 19.89
CA LEU A 367 8.01 16.93 19.97
C LEU A 367 7.77 18.43 19.76
N ASP A 368 7.10 18.77 18.67
CA ASP A 368 6.69 20.13 18.32
C ASP A 368 5.34 20.10 17.59
N PRO A 369 4.24 20.08 18.35
CA PRO A 369 2.90 20.02 17.76
C PRO A 369 2.55 21.25 16.92
N LEU A 370 3.08 22.43 17.28
CA LEU A 370 2.84 23.67 16.52
C LEU A 370 3.54 23.65 15.16
N LEU A 371 4.75 23.08 15.09
CA LEU A 371 5.43 22.84 13.82
C LEU A 371 4.66 21.80 13.00
N SER A 372 4.20 20.70 13.62
CA SER A 372 3.37 19.71 12.95
C SER A 372 2.11 20.33 12.36
N GLN A 373 1.43 21.18 13.10
CA GLN A 373 0.23 21.89 12.63
C GLN A 373 0.51 22.76 11.41
N ARG A 374 1.63 23.50 11.40
CA ARG A 374 2.04 24.31 10.24
C ARG A 374 2.35 23.43 9.01
N LEU A 375 3.13 22.37 9.19
CA LEU A 375 3.47 21.45 8.10
C LEU A 375 2.23 20.74 7.54
N ILE A 376 1.25 20.40 8.38
CA ILE A 376 -0.04 19.83 7.95
C ILE A 376 -0.80 20.85 7.10
N ALA A 377 -0.87 22.13 7.50
CA ALA A 377 -1.53 23.18 6.72
C ALA A 377 -0.88 23.38 5.34
N GLU A 378 0.46 23.29 5.27
CA GLU A 378 1.18 23.31 3.98
C GLU A 378 0.82 22.09 3.12
N LEU A 379 0.79 20.86 3.70
CA LEU A 379 0.40 19.65 2.99
C LEU A 379 -1.04 19.70 2.47
N GLN A 380 -1.95 20.33 3.23
CA GLN A 380 -3.34 20.56 2.79
C GLN A 380 -3.39 21.54 1.61
N ALA A 381 -2.62 22.63 1.67
CA ALA A 381 -2.50 23.58 0.55
C ALA A 381 -1.90 22.96 -0.71
N GLU A 382 -1.03 21.97 -0.55
CA GLU A 382 -0.44 21.17 -1.64
C GLU A 382 -1.35 19.99 -2.10
N ASN A 383 -2.56 19.85 -1.55
CA ASN A 383 -3.50 18.75 -1.82
C ASN A 383 -2.91 17.35 -1.56
N TYR A 384 -2.09 17.21 -0.53
CA TYR A 384 -1.54 15.91 -0.16
C TYR A 384 -2.64 15.00 0.42
N ALA A 385 -2.82 13.84 -0.20
CA ALA A 385 -3.95 12.94 0.07
C ALA A 385 -4.08 12.47 1.54
N GLU A 386 -2.98 12.41 2.31
CA GLU A 386 -3.00 11.95 3.70
C GLU A 386 -2.97 13.10 4.73
N ALA A 387 -3.09 14.36 4.29
CA ALA A 387 -2.97 15.52 5.18
C ALA A 387 -4.02 15.53 6.30
N LEU A 388 -5.27 15.16 5.99
CA LEU A 388 -6.35 15.07 7.00
C LEU A 388 -6.12 13.92 8.00
N LEU A 389 -5.49 12.82 7.58
CA LEU A 389 -5.10 11.73 8.49
C LEU A 389 -4.05 12.20 9.50
N LEU A 390 -3.06 12.98 9.05
CA LEU A 390 -2.04 13.56 9.91
C LEU A 390 -2.65 14.58 10.89
N GLU A 391 -3.62 15.38 10.44
CA GLU A 391 -4.35 16.29 11.32
C GLU A 391 -5.17 15.51 12.38
N GLY A 392 -5.82 14.43 11.98
CA GLY A 392 -6.51 13.54 12.90
C GLY A 392 -5.55 12.93 13.94
N ASP A 393 -4.35 12.53 13.54
CA ASP A 393 -3.32 12.03 14.47
C ASP A 393 -2.89 13.09 15.47
N LEU A 394 -2.72 14.36 15.06
CA LEU A 394 -2.38 15.49 15.91
C LEU A 394 -3.40 15.66 17.04
N TYR A 395 -4.72 15.62 16.73
CA TYR A 395 -5.78 15.72 17.73
C TYR A 395 -5.95 14.46 18.57
N SER A 396 -5.80 13.29 17.99
CA SER A 396 -5.98 12.02 18.72
C SER A 396 -4.92 11.78 19.79
N GLN A 397 -3.73 12.34 19.63
CA GLN A 397 -2.62 12.18 20.58
C GLN A 397 -2.66 13.17 21.75
N GLY A 398 -3.43 14.27 21.65
CA GLY A 398 -3.54 15.27 22.69
C GLY A 398 -2.25 16.05 22.96
N VAL A 399 -1.41 16.21 21.94
CA VAL A 399 -0.11 16.89 22.09
C VAL A 399 -0.20 18.42 22.06
N LEU A 400 -1.34 18.99 21.62
CA LEU A 400 -1.61 20.45 21.66
C LEU A 400 -2.22 20.85 23.01
N ASP A 401 -3.20 20.07 23.45
CA ASP A 401 -3.98 20.23 24.68
C ASP A 401 -4.49 18.83 25.11
N GLU A 402 -5.72 18.72 25.65
CA GLU A 402 -6.34 17.41 25.85
C GLU A 402 -6.68 16.74 24.52
N PRO A 403 -6.66 15.39 24.45
CA PRO A 403 -7.03 14.67 23.24
C PRO A 403 -8.44 15.02 22.77
N ASP A 404 -8.56 15.55 21.54
CA ASP A 404 -9.84 15.82 20.88
C ASP A 404 -10.18 14.65 19.92
N GLN A 405 -10.75 13.60 20.48
CA GLN A 405 -11.07 12.39 19.73
C GLN A 405 -12.27 12.58 18.80
N ASP A 406 -13.18 13.47 19.12
CA ASP A 406 -14.34 13.76 18.27
C ASP A 406 -13.89 14.45 17.00
N ARG A 407 -12.95 15.39 17.11
CA ARG A 407 -12.33 16.05 15.96
C ARG A 407 -11.48 15.08 15.14
N ALA A 408 -10.67 14.25 15.78
CA ALA A 408 -9.89 13.22 15.11
C ALA A 408 -10.80 12.25 14.34
N LEU A 409 -11.89 11.78 14.98
CA LEU A 409 -12.87 10.92 14.35
C LEU A 409 -13.54 11.59 13.14
N ALA A 410 -13.91 12.87 13.25
CA ALA A 410 -14.52 13.62 12.14
C ALA A 410 -13.58 13.71 10.92
N LEU A 411 -12.29 13.99 11.14
CA LEU A 411 -11.28 14.04 10.09
C LEU A 411 -11.06 12.67 9.43
N TYR A 412 -10.93 11.61 10.23
CA TYR A 412 -10.82 10.26 9.68
C TYR A 412 -12.08 9.83 8.93
N MET A 413 -13.28 10.19 9.41
CA MET A 413 -14.53 9.91 8.70
C MET A 413 -14.64 10.67 7.37
N GLN A 414 -14.08 11.87 7.26
CA GLN A 414 -14.03 12.62 6.03
C GLN A 414 -13.19 11.87 4.97
N GLU A 415 -12.03 11.35 5.35
CA GLU A 415 -11.17 10.53 4.48
C GLU A 415 -11.80 9.15 4.19
N ALA A 416 -12.45 8.53 5.17
CA ALA A 416 -13.13 7.25 4.99
C ALA A 416 -14.24 7.34 3.93
N LYS A 417 -14.99 8.45 3.88
CA LYS A 417 -16.00 8.70 2.85
C LYS A 417 -15.43 8.80 1.43
N GLN A 418 -14.13 9.06 1.30
CA GLN A 418 -13.42 9.05 0.02
C GLN A 418 -12.80 7.68 -0.30
N GLY A 419 -13.16 6.63 0.42
CA GLY A 419 -12.70 5.27 0.20
C GLY A 419 -11.34 4.95 0.84
N SER A 420 -10.85 5.78 1.77
CA SER A 420 -9.58 5.53 2.46
C SER A 420 -9.69 4.39 3.48
N ALA A 421 -9.18 3.21 3.12
CA ALA A 421 -9.07 2.07 4.03
C ALA A 421 -8.19 2.38 5.27
N ASN A 422 -7.14 3.20 5.09
CA ASN A 422 -6.26 3.63 6.18
C ASN A 422 -7.02 4.47 7.22
N ALA A 423 -7.93 5.35 6.78
CA ALA A 423 -8.80 6.11 7.67
C ALA A 423 -9.69 5.21 8.52
N LEU A 424 -10.34 4.23 7.89
CA LEU A 424 -11.18 3.25 8.59
C LEU A 424 -10.39 2.44 9.62
N LEU A 425 -9.17 2.02 9.28
CA LEU A 425 -8.29 1.33 10.21
C LEU A 425 -7.90 2.20 11.41
N ARG A 426 -7.66 3.51 11.21
CA ARG A 426 -7.38 4.46 12.31
C ARG A 426 -8.60 4.59 13.23
N ILE A 427 -9.81 4.69 12.69
CA ILE A 427 -11.05 4.71 13.47
C ILE A 427 -11.21 3.40 14.27
N ALA A 428 -10.97 2.25 13.65
CA ALA A 428 -11.02 0.97 14.35
C ALA A 428 -10.06 0.94 15.56
N ARG A 429 -8.86 1.48 15.40
CA ARG A 429 -7.87 1.60 16.49
C ARG A 429 -8.29 2.55 17.58
N LEU A 430 -8.97 3.68 17.27
CA LEU A 430 -9.51 4.57 18.28
C LEU A 430 -10.50 3.83 19.19
N TYR A 431 -11.46 3.08 18.61
CA TYR A 431 -12.44 2.30 19.39
C TYR A 431 -11.81 1.11 20.13
N THR A 432 -10.68 0.56 19.64
CA THR A 432 -9.97 -0.52 20.32
C THR A 432 -9.21 -0.01 21.55
N ASN A 433 -8.57 1.15 21.44
CA ASN A 433 -7.70 1.70 22.49
C ASN A 433 -8.49 2.32 23.64
N GLY A 434 -9.64 2.92 23.39
CA GLY A 434 -10.56 3.43 24.41
C GLY A 434 -10.00 4.53 25.31
N ARG A 435 -9.00 5.30 24.87
CA ARG A 435 -8.36 6.30 25.73
C ARG A 435 -9.22 7.54 25.98
N ALA A 436 -9.95 8.01 24.98
CA ALA A 436 -10.83 9.17 25.09
C ALA A 436 -12.21 8.94 24.43
N ILE A 437 -12.35 7.92 23.58
CA ILE A 437 -13.63 7.37 23.16
C ILE A 437 -13.88 6.10 23.96
N CYS A 438 -15.09 5.85 24.42
CA CYS A 438 -15.44 4.60 25.07
C CYS A 438 -15.07 3.40 24.17
N ARG A 439 -14.32 2.46 24.73
CA ARG A 439 -13.94 1.24 24.03
C ARG A 439 -15.18 0.52 23.53
N ASP A 440 -15.20 0.21 22.23
CA ASP A 440 -16.29 -0.52 21.59
C ASP A 440 -15.71 -1.51 20.57
N ASN A 441 -15.56 -2.76 21.01
CA ASN A 441 -14.98 -3.80 20.16
C ASN A 441 -15.86 -4.13 18.93
N ALA A 442 -17.20 -3.95 19.02
CA ALA A 442 -18.09 -4.22 17.89
C ALA A 442 -17.96 -3.12 16.83
N LYS A 443 -17.92 -1.84 17.24
CA LYS A 443 -17.61 -0.74 16.30
C LYS A 443 -16.21 -0.88 15.72
N ALA A 444 -15.20 -1.17 16.55
CA ALA A 444 -13.84 -1.41 16.07
C ALA A 444 -13.80 -2.51 15.01
N TYR A 445 -14.54 -3.60 15.22
CA TYR A 445 -14.65 -4.69 14.24
C TYR A 445 -15.33 -4.21 12.94
N ALA A 446 -16.40 -3.43 13.01
CA ALA A 446 -17.10 -2.90 11.84
C ALA A 446 -16.18 -2.05 10.95
N PHE A 447 -15.41 -1.13 11.55
CA PHE A 447 -14.46 -0.30 10.83
C PHE A 447 -13.26 -1.11 10.30
N ALA A 448 -12.76 -2.08 11.07
CA ALA A 448 -11.70 -2.97 10.60
C ALA A 448 -12.17 -3.85 9.43
N TYR A 449 -13.40 -4.37 9.50
CA TYR A 449 -14.01 -5.12 8.40
C TYR A 449 -14.13 -4.26 7.13
N ALA A 450 -14.63 -3.03 7.25
CA ALA A 450 -14.71 -2.12 6.12
C ALA A 450 -13.32 -1.81 5.53
N ALA A 451 -12.29 -1.59 6.37
CA ALA A 451 -10.93 -1.38 5.93
C ALA A 451 -10.36 -2.60 5.18
N HIS A 452 -10.64 -3.81 5.66
CA HIS A 452 -10.26 -5.06 5.00
C HIS A 452 -10.90 -5.21 3.63
N GLU A 453 -12.21 -5.00 3.53
CA GLU A 453 -12.94 -5.08 2.26
C GLU A 453 -12.44 -4.05 1.21
N LEU A 454 -11.90 -2.92 1.67
CA LEU A 454 -11.24 -1.92 0.84
C LEU A 454 -9.75 -2.20 0.60
N GLY A 455 -9.21 -3.31 1.12
CA GLY A 455 -7.88 -3.83 0.81
C GLY A 455 -6.78 -3.45 1.81
N ASP A 456 -7.08 -2.95 3.00
CA ASP A 456 -6.06 -2.77 4.04
C ASP A 456 -5.80 -4.10 4.76
N GLN A 457 -4.72 -4.77 4.37
CA GLN A 457 -4.32 -6.08 4.92
C GLN A 457 -4.04 -6.04 6.44
N ARG A 458 -3.64 -4.87 6.98
CA ARG A 458 -3.40 -4.69 8.43
C ARG A 458 -4.69 -4.81 9.24
N ALA A 459 -5.84 -4.63 8.60
CA ALA A 459 -7.15 -4.78 9.25
C ALA A 459 -7.48 -6.24 9.56
N THR A 460 -6.96 -7.20 8.79
CA THR A 460 -7.17 -8.64 9.01
C THR A 460 -6.71 -9.08 10.41
N ASP A 461 -5.50 -8.67 10.80
CA ASP A 461 -4.96 -9.02 12.12
C ASP A 461 -5.80 -8.39 13.25
N LEU A 462 -6.26 -7.14 13.06
CA LEU A 462 -7.14 -6.48 14.03
C LEU A 462 -8.50 -7.15 14.13
N MET A 463 -9.10 -7.56 13.01
CA MET A 463 -10.35 -8.31 12.99
C MET A 463 -10.23 -9.64 13.74
N LEU A 464 -9.17 -10.42 13.48
CA LEU A 464 -8.90 -11.68 14.17
C LEU A 464 -8.76 -11.47 15.68
N ALA A 465 -8.06 -10.42 16.09
CA ALA A 465 -7.89 -10.05 17.49
C ALA A 465 -9.20 -9.62 18.18
N LEU A 466 -10.10 -8.96 17.45
CA LEU A 466 -11.39 -8.51 17.97
C LEU A 466 -12.44 -9.62 17.98
N GLN A 467 -12.32 -10.62 17.10
CA GLN A 467 -13.30 -11.69 16.96
C GLN A 467 -13.53 -12.47 18.26
N SER A 468 -12.47 -12.66 19.07
CA SER A 468 -12.57 -13.31 20.38
C SER A 468 -13.21 -12.45 21.48
N ARG A 469 -13.50 -11.17 21.21
CA ARG A 469 -13.99 -10.17 22.16
C ARG A 469 -15.42 -9.70 21.89
N ILE A 470 -16.04 -10.23 20.86
CA ILE A 470 -17.42 -9.94 20.46
C ILE A 470 -18.21 -11.23 20.29
N THR A 471 -19.50 -11.18 20.59
CA THR A 471 -20.38 -12.33 20.35
C THR A 471 -20.64 -12.51 18.85
N PRO A 472 -21.07 -13.71 18.41
CA PRO A 472 -21.47 -13.93 17.01
C PRO A 472 -22.51 -12.92 16.51
N GLN A 473 -23.51 -12.59 17.35
CA GLN A 473 -24.54 -11.59 17.02
C GLN A 473 -23.94 -10.19 16.84
N GLN A 474 -23.04 -9.78 17.75
CA GLN A 474 -22.33 -8.51 17.62
C GLN A 474 -21.49 -8.44 16.33
N ARG A 475 -20.88 -9.59 15.97
CA ARG A 475 -20.10 -9.67 14.73
C ARG A 475 -20.99 -9.49 13.50
N ASP A 476 -22.15 -10.13 13.45
CA ASP A 476 -23.06 -10.02 12.31
C ASP A 476 -23.57 -8.57 12.14
N VAL A 477 -23.91 -7.90 13.26
CA VAL A 477 -24.27 -6.47 13.27
C VAL A 477 -23.10 -5.59 12.83
N ALA A 478 -21.89 -5.91 13.27
CA ALA A 478 -20.67 -5.18 12.88
C ALA A 478 -20.37 -5.31 11.37
N ILE A 479 -20.51 -6.51 10.80
CA ILE A 479 -20.38 -6.75 9.35
C ILE A 479 -21.41 -5.95 8.57
N ALA A 480 -22.70 -5.96 9.00
CA ALA A 480 -23.75 -5.17 8.36
C ALA A 480 -23.46 -3.65 8.44
N THR A 481 -22.90 -3.19 9.57
CA THR A 481 -22.46 -1.80 9.74
C THR A 481 -21.28 -1.48 8.80
N GLY A 482 -20.28 -2.36 8.73
CA GLY A 482 -19.13 -2.19 7.82
C GLY A 482 -19.55 -2.14 6.36
N ASN A 483 -20.50 -2.98 5.93
CA ASN A 483 -21.06 -2.92 4.58
C ASN A 483 -21.69 -1.56 4.27
N ARG A 484 -22.44 -1.00 5.22
CA ARG A 484 -23.01 0.36 5.09
C ARG A 484 -21.95 1.43 4.94
N LEU A 485 -20.89 1.38 5.78
CA LEU A 485 -19.75 2.32 5.67
C LEU A 485 -19.11 2.29 4.28
N ILE A 486 -19.00 1.11 3.69
CA ILE A 486 -18.45 0.95 2.33
C ILE A 486 -19.43 1.55 1.29
N GLU A 487 -20.75 1.34 1.45
CA GLU A 487 -21.77 1.88 0.56
C GLU A 487 -21.86 3.41 0.60
N GLU A 488 -21.60 4.00 1.77
CA GLU A 488 -21.57 5.44 1.98
C GLU A 488 -20.25 6.08 1.52
N SER A 489 -19.21 5.28 1.27
CA SER A 489 -17.95 5.75 0.69
C SER A 489 -18.09 5.97 -0.82
N ALA A 490 -17.21 6.79 -1.41
CA ALA A 490 -17.24 7.15 -2.83
C ALA A 490 -16.92 5.98 -3.79
N LEU A 491 -17.16 4.76 -3.36
CA LEU A 491 -16.89 3.51 -4.12
C LEU A 491 -18.11 3.00 -4.85
#